data_75fa77bd00059a581715485e498e40a0
#
_entry.id   75fa77bd00059a581715485e498e40a0
#
_cell.length_a   1.000
_cell.length_b   1.000
_cell.length_c   1.000
_cell.angle_alpha   90.00
_cell.angle_beta   90.00
_cell.angle_gamma   90.00
#
_symmetry.space_group_name_H-M   'P 1'
#
loop_
_entity.id
_entity.type
_entity.pdbx_description
1 polymer ?
#
loop_
_entity_poly.entity_id
_entity_poly.type
_entity_poly.pdbx_seq_one_letter_code
_entity_poly.pdbx_strand_id
1 'polypeptide(L)'
;MIELRNMSFGYRRNKPLYDMLNLSLSPGSIYGLLGPNGAGKSTLLRLLSGLLYPKAGSIQVGDHTPADRKPAFLEDLFLVPEEFYLPPVRIRQFVDSNAPFYPRFDRAQMARYVNEFGLTDDQKLSELSYGQKKKVLIGFGLATNTAVLLMDEPTNGLDIPSKSQFRRLVAGAVDERRTVVISTHQVRDLEALIDPIVILAERSRSHMTVALNASVEEITARLWFGMTPELETGRLIIYSERAVGGYAIVAENRDGEHSRLDLERLFNAVQANPERIRQLFSTNSTLANA
;
A
#
# COMPACT_ATOMS: atom_id res chain seq x y z
N MET A 1 3.94 9.13 -11.65
CA MET A 1 4.98 8.99 -10.61
C MET A 1 4.50 9.75 -9.36
N ILE A 2 4.72 9.20 -8.18
CA ILE A 2 4.47 9.88 -6.89
C ILE A 2 5.81 10.14 -6.24
N GLU A 3 6.05 11.37 -5.77
CA GLU A 3 7.34 11.76 -5.20
C GLU A 3 7.15 12.63 -3.95
N LEU A 4 7.80 12.24 -2.86
CA LEU A 4 7.89 12.98 -1.62
C LEU A 4 9.37 13.37 -1.40
N ARG A 5 9.63 14.66 -1.21
CA ARG A 5 10.99 15.19 -0.97
C ARG A 5 11.02 15.93 0.37
N ASN A 6 11.81 15.40 1.30
CA ASN A 6 12.02 15.96 2.63
C ASN A 6 10.69 16.32 3.33
N MET A 7 9.66 15.52 3.10
CA MET A 7 8.32 15.77 3.59
C MET A 7 8.24 15.59 5.10
N SER A 8 7.75 16.62 5.81
CA SER A 8 7.52 16.58 7.24
C SER A 8 6.05 16.84 7.55
N PHE A 9 5.50 16.05 8.47
CA PHE A 9 4.11 16.17 8.91
C PHE A 9 3.94 15.72 10.36
N GLY A 10 2.98 16.29 11.05
CA GLY A 10 2.51 15.86 12.37
C GLY A 10 1.22 16.58 12.74
N TYR A 11 0.31 15.87 13.41
CA TYR A 11 -0.96 16.45 13.86
C TYR A 11 -0.78 17.53 14.95
N ARG A 12 0.26 17.39 15.77
CA ARG A 12 0.62 18.38 16.81
C ARG A 12 1.93 19.07 16.45
N ARG A 13 2.11 20.33 16.92
CA ARG A 13 3.30 21.13 16.60
C ARG A 13 4.59 20.46 17.08
N ASN A 14 4.58 19.86 18.26
CA ASN A 14 5.76 19.30 18.93
C ASN A 14 5.83 17.76 18.84
N LYS A 15 5.00 17.12 18.00
CA LYS A 15 5.01 15.67 17.80
C LYS A 15 4.92 15.36 16.30
N PRO A 16 6.03 15.48 15.57
CA PRO A 16 6.06 15.10 14.16
C PRO A 16 5.82 13.57 14.03
N LEU A 17 5.05 13.20 13.03
CA LEU A 17 4.85 11.81 12.64
C LEU A 17 5.90 11.42 11.59
N TYR A 18 6.10 12.28 10.61
CA TYR A 18 7.12 12.18 9.58
C TYR A 18 8.08 13.37 9.68
N ASP A 19 9.36 13.09 9.54
CA ASP A 19 10.41 14.11 9.51
C ASP A 19 11.37 13.79 8.36
N MET A 20 11.44 14.71 7.39
CA MET A 20 12.24 14.60 6.16
C MET A 20 12.03 13.27 5.41
N LEU A 21 10.77 12.81 5.31
CA LEU A 21 10.41 11.59 4.60
C LEU A 21 10.65 11.78 3.10
N ASN A 22 11.38 10.83 2.51
CA ASN A 22 11.57 10.72 1.07
C ASN A 22 10.96 9.40 0.60
N LEU A 23 10.20 9.45 -0.50
CA LEU A 23 9.57 8.28 -1.11
C LEU A 23 9.31 8.56 -2.59
N SER A 24 9.64 7.60 -3.44
CA SER A 24 9.30 7.63 -4.86
C SER A 24 8.57 6.35 -5.25
N LEU A 25 7.42 6.49 -5.94
CA LEU A 25 6.61 5.38 -6.45
C LEU A 25 6.42 5.59 -7.96
N SER A 26 6.83 4.61 -8.74
CA SER A 26 6.68 4.60 -10.20
C SER A 26 5.27 4.16 -10.62
N PRO A 27 4.77 4.57 -11.77
CA PRO A 27 3.51 4.05 -12.31
C PRO A 27 3.65 2.57 -12.71
N GLY A 28 2.51 1.92 -12.95
CA GLY A 28 2.45 0.54 -13.45
C GLY A 28 2.58 -0.54 -12.38
N SER A 29 2.43 -0.20 -11.09
CA SER A 29 2.69 -1.14 -10.00
C SER A 29 1.61 -1.09 -8.91
N ILE A 30 1.51 -2.18 -8.15
CA ILE A 30 0.68 -2.31 -6.95
C ILE A 30 1.58 -2.27 -5.72
N TYR A 31 1.74 -1.11 -5.13
CA TYR A 31 2.55 -0.92 -3.94
C TYR A 31 1.84 -1.41 -2.68
N GLY A 32 2.51 -2.25 -1.90
CA GLY A 32 2.10 -2.53 -0.53
C GLY A 32 2.72 -1.53 0.44
N LEU A 33 1.90 -0.69 1.08
CA LEU A 33 2.33 0.22 2.14
C LEU A 33 2.11 -0.45 3.50
N LEU A 34 3.18 -0.99 4.06
CA LEU A 34 3.17 -1.75 5.30
C LEU A 34 3.71 -0.93 6.48
N GLY A 35 3.25 -1.25 7.66
CA GLY A 35 3.72 -0.61 8.89
C GLY A 35 2.84 -1.00 10.08
N PRO A 36 3.34 -0.88 11.31
CA PRO A 36 2.54 -1.16 12.50
C PRO A 36 1.33 -0.21 12.62
N ASN A 37 0.41 -0.55 13.51
CA ASN A 37 -0.69 0.35 13.82
C ASN A 37 -0.13 1.67 14.38
N GLY A 38 -0.66 2.80 13.91
CA GLY A 38 -0.14 4.12 14.26
C GLY A 38 1.09 4.59 13.47
N ALA A 39 1.64 3.78 12.56
CA ALA A 39 2.77 4.17 11.70
C ALA A 39 2.44 5.31 10.71
N GLY A 40 1.17 5.71 10.62
CA GLY A 40 0.77 6.82 9.76
C GLY A 40 0.36 6.41 8.34
N LYS A 41 0.21 5.12 8.01
CA LYS A 41 -0.20 4.66 6.67
C LYS A 41 -1.37 5.46 6.10
N SER A 42 -2.48 5.53 6.84
CA SER A 42 -3.66 6.33 6.47
C SER A 42 -3.34 7.83 6.34
N THR A 43 -2.44 8.34 7.20
CA THR A 43 -1.98 9.73 7.13
C THR A 43 -1.22 9.98 5.84
N LEU A 44 -0.34 9.06 5.43
CA LEU A 44 0.39 9.17 4.17
C LEU A 44 -0.56 9.16 2.97
N LEU A 45 -1.55 8.25 2.94
CA LEU A 45 -2.55 8.21 1.88
C LEU A 45 -3.37 9.51 1.82
N ARG A 46 -3.73 10.09 2.98
CA ARG A 46 -4.41 11.40 3.04
C ARG A 46 -3.55 12.57 2.57
N LEU A 47 -2.25 12.53 2.82
CA LEU A 47 -1.29 13.51 2.28
C LEU A 47 -1.19 13.39 0.75
N LEU A 48 -1.06 12.18 0.23
CA LEU A 48 -1.03 11.89 -1.21
C LEU A 48 -2.33 12.30 -1.93
N SER A 49 -3.47 12.23 -1.24
CA SER A 49 -4.77 12.62 -1.81
C SER A 49 -5.13 14.10 -1.60
N GLY A 50 -4.23 14.90 -0.97
CA GLY A 50 -4.49 16.31 -0.69
C GLY A 50 -5.58 16.55 0.36
N LEU A 51 -5.90 15.56 1.20
CA LEU A 51 -6.77 15.71 2.37
C LEU A 51 -6.01 16.22 3.59
N LEU A 52 -4.69 16.07 3.60
CA LEU A 52 -3.78 16.66 4.57
C LEU A 52 -2.66 17.38 3.82
N TYR A 53 -1.98 18.31 4.51
CA TYR A 53 -0.96 19.17 3.95
C TYR A 53 0.38 18.95 4.67
N PRO A 54 1.50 18.81 3.96
CA PRO A 54 2.81 18.74 4.59
C PRO A 54 3.14 20.05 5.30
N LYS A 55 3.89 19.97 6.41
CA LYS A 55 4.40 21.15 7.14
C LYS A 55 5.71 21.68 6.56
N ALA A 56 6.47 20.80 5.92
CA ALA A 56 7.70 21.13 5.20
C ALA A 56 7.94 20.09 4.10
N GLY A 57 8.83 20.41 3.16
CA GLY A 57 9.11 19.58 1.99
C GLY A 57 8.00 19.67 0.94
N SER A 58 7.97 18.71 0.02
CA SER A 58 7.04 18.70 -1.09
C SER A 58 6.45 17.31 -1.35
N ILE A 59 5.26 17.29 -1.95
CA ILE A 59 4.60 16.09 -2.48
C ILE A 59 4.18 16.40 -3.90
N GLN A 60 4.55 15.52 -4.83
CA GLN A 60 4.13 15.55 -6.23
C GLN A 60 3.43 14.23 -6.58
N VAL A 61 2.31 14.31 -7.29
CA VAL A 61 1.56 13.18 -7.82
C VAL A 61 1.30 13.46 -9.31
N GLY A 62 2.03 12.77 -10.18
CA GLY A 62 2.13 13.18 -11.58
C GLY A 62 2.67 14.62 -11.67
N ASP A 63 1.97 15.46 -12.41
CA ASP A 63 2.32 16.88 -12.60
C ASP A 63 1.62 17.80 -11.56
N HIS A 64 1.02 17.22 -10.52
CA HIS A 64 0.19 17.95 -9.57
C HIS A 64 0.79 17.97 -8.17
N THR A 65 0.64 19.11 -7.49
CA THR A 65 0.82 19.23 -6.04
C THR A 65 -0.54 18.92 -5.37
N PRO A 66 -0.67 17.81 -4.60
CA PRO A 66 -1.95 17.43 -4.00
C PRO A 66 -2.61 18.51 -3.15
N ALA A 67 -1.80 19.33 -2.48
CA ALA A 67 -2.27 20.43 -1.65
C ALA A 67 -3.09 21.48 -2.41
N ASP A 68 -2.87 21.64 -3.71
CA ASP A 68 -3.60 22.59 -4.54
C ASP A 68 -5.03 22.14 -4.85
N ARG A 69 -5.33 20.83 -4.74
CA ARG A 69 -6.64 20.21 -4.99
C ARG A 69 -7.30 20.65 -6.31
N LYS A 70 -6.50 20.80 -7.36
CA LYS A 70 -7.01 21.18 -8.69
C LYS A 70 -7.95 20.11 -9.22
N PRO A 71 -9.03 20.49 -9.96
CA PRO A 71 -9.97 19.52 -10.54
C PRO A 71 -9.26 18.40 -11.31
N ALA A 72 -8.33 18.72 -12.19
CA ALA A 72 -7.57 17.73 -12.97
C ALA A 72 -6.82 16.70 -12.10
N PHE A 73 -6.35 17.10 -10.92
CA PHE A 73 -5.75 16.17 -9.96
C PHE A 73 -6.82 15.26 -9.32
N LEU A 74 -7.96 15.85 -8.90
CA LEU A 74 -9.04 15.11 -8.23
C LEU A 74 -9.74 14.12 -9.16
N GLU A 75 -9.84 14.42 -10.44
CA GLU A 75 -10.37 13.53 -11.48
C GLU A 75 -9.48 12.32 -11.74
N ASP A 76 -8.19 12.40 -11.39
CA ASP A 76 -7.19 11.39 -11.70
C ASP A 76 -6.64 10.64 -10.48
N LEU A 77 -7.29 10.85 -9.32
CA LEU A 77 -6.97 10.14 -8.09
C LEU A 77 -8.26 9.67 -7.40
N PHE A 78 -8.27 8.43 -6.91
CA PHE A 78 -9.33 7.92 -6.04
C PHE A 78 -8.76 7.34 -4.76
N LEU A 79 -9.39 7.66 -3.63
CA LEU A 79 -9.06 7.10 -2.31
C LEU A 79 -10.23 6.25 -1.80
N VAL A 80 -9.96 4.98 -1.53
CA VAL A 80 -10.81 4.08 -0.74
C VAL A 80 -10.34 4.15 0.71
N PRO A 81 -11.02 4.89 1.60
CA PRO A 81 -10.61 4.98 2.99
C PRO A 81 -10.99 3.72 3.78
N GLU A 82 -10.33 3.49 4.92
CA GLU A 82 -10.68 2.40 5.83
C GLU A 82 -12.10 2.59 6.37
N GLU A 83 -12.38 3.77 6.95
CA GLU A 83 -13.70 4.15 7.43
C GLU A 83 -14.39 5.08 6.43
N PHE A 84 -15.63 4.80 6.11
CA PHE A 84 -16.40 5.55 5.13
C PHE A 84 -17.90 5.53 5.45
N TYR A 85 -18.58 6.52 4.93
CA TYR A 85 -20.03 6.61 4.92
C TYR A 85 -20.53 6.57 3.48
N LEU A 86 -21.55 5.76 3.21
CA LEU A 86 -22.30 5.78 1.93
C LEU A 86 -23.73 6.24 2.19
N PRO A 87 -24.28 7.10 1.32
CA PRO A 87 -25.63 7.63 1.48
C PRO A 87 -26.67 6.51 1.33
N PRO A 88 -27.91 6.66 1.88
CA PRO A 88 -28.96 5.64 1.84
C PRO A 88 -29.68 5.60 0.48
N VAL A 89 -28.92 5.52 -0.60
CA VAL A 89 -29.42 5.44 -1.98
C VAL A 89 -29.15 4.07 -2.58
N ARG A 90 -29.68 3.76 -3.77
CA ARG A 90 -29.35 2.54 -4.51
C ARG A 90 -27.92 2.61 -5.08
N ILE A 91 -27.28 1.45 -5.32
CA ILE A 91 -25.95 1.39 -5.93
C ILE A 91 -25.91 2.16 -7.24
N ARG A 92 -26.91 1.98 -8.14
CA ARG A 92 -26.97 2.73 -9.40
C ARG A 92 -27.02 4.25 -9.20
N GLN A 93 -27.79 4.74 -8.22
CA GLN A 93 -27.90 6.16 -7.94
C GLN A 93 -26.58 6.74 -7.40
N PHE A 94 -25.89 5.97 -6.55
CA PHE A 94 -24.55 6.32 -6.10
C PHE A 94 -23.57 6.44 -7.28
N VAL A 95 -23.58 5.46 -8.18
CA VAL A 95 -22.75 5.46 -9.40
C VAL A 95 -23.11 6.65 -10.28
N ASP A 96 -24.40 6.89 -10.56
CA ASP A 96 -24.85 7.98 -11.43
C ASP A 96 -24.46 9.37 -10.89
N SER A 97 -24.47 9.54 -9.58
CA SER A 97 -24.12 10.81 -8.94
C SER A 97 -22.61 11.06 -8.86
N ASN A 98 -21.80 10.01 -8.82
CA ASN A 98 -20.35 10.14 -8.58
C ASN A 98 -19.49 9.89 -9.83
N ALA A 99 -19.93 9.02 -10.74
CA ALA A 99 -19.19 8.70 -11.97
C ALA A 99 -18.86 9.94 -12.85
N PRO A 100 -19.69 10.97 -12.96
CA PRO A 100 -19.38 12.16 -13.77
C PRO A 100 -18.13 12.93 -13.33
N PHE A 101 -17.67 12.76 -12.10
CA PHE A 101 -16.43 13.37 -11.61
C PHE A 101 -15.16 12.67 -12.10
N TYR A 102 -15.29 11.51 -12.76
CA TYR A 102 -14.17 10.69 -13.24
C TYR A 102 -14.30 10.48 -14.75
N PRO A 103 -13.57 11.23 -15.58
CA PRO A 103 -13.73 11.21 -17.04
C PRO A 103 -13.48 9.82 -17.67
N ARG A 104 -12.69 8.96 -17.01
CA ARG A 104 -12.39 7.60 -17.47
C ARG A 104 -13.25 6.53 -16.79
N PHE A 105 -14.33 6.91 -16.12
CA PHE A 105 -15.19 5.95 -15.45
C PHE A 105 -15.84 4.98 -16.45
N ASP A 106 -15.63 3.68 -16.24
CA ASP A 106 -16.19 2.61 -17.05
C ASP A 106 -17.40 1.98 -16.35
N ARG A 107 -18.61 2.31 -16.85
CA ARG A 107 -19.88 1.77 -16.32
C ARG A 107 -20.03 0.26 -16.51
N ALA A 108 -19.54 -0.28 -17.63
CA ALA A 108 -19.59 -1.71 -17.88
C ALA A 108 -18.67 -2.48 -16.92
N GLN A 109 -17.49 -1.91 -16.64
CA GLN A 109 -16.58 -2.43 -15.66
C GLN A 109 -17.18 -2.40 -14.24
N MET A 110 -17.83 -1.31 -13.85
CA MET A 110 -18.54 -1.22 -12.56
C MET A 110 -19.63 -2.28 -12.43
N ALA A 111 -20.47 -2.45 -13.46
CA ALA A 111 -21.52 -3.46 -13.46
C ALA A 111 -20.96 -4.90 -13.30
N ARG A 112 -19.83 -5.19 -13.96
CA ARG A 112 -19.12 -6.47 -13.77
C ARG A 112 -18.66 -6.65 -12.33
N TYR A 113 -18.06 -5.63 -11.72
CA TYR A 113 -17.57 -5.71 -10.33
C TYR A 113 -18.73 -5.90 -9.34
N VAL A 114 -19.84 -5.18 -9.50
CA VAL A 114 -21.04 -5.37 -8.67
C VAL A 114 -21.52 -6.82 -8.75
N ASN A 115 -21.63 -7.37 -9.97
CA ASN A 115 -22.06 -8.74 -10.18
C ASN A 115 -21.06 -9.77 -9.61
N GLU A 116 -19.76 -9.59 -9.82
CA GLU A 116 -18.73 -10.48 -9.27
C GLU A 116 -18.72 -10.49 -7.74
N PHE A 117 -19.08 -9.39 -7.10
CA PHE A 117 -19.24 -9.31 -5.65
C PHE A 117 -20.59 -9.87 -5.15
N GLY A 118 -21.41 -10.40 -6.05
CA GLY A 118 -22.72 -10.95 -5.70
C GLY A 118 -23.74 -9.89 -5.30
N LEU A 119 -23.62 -8.69 -5.85
CA LEU A 119 -24.50 -7.55 -5.60
C LEU A 119 -25.31 -7.22 -6.86
N THR A 120 -26.34 -6.39 -6.70
CA THR A 120 -27.16 -5.88 -7.81
C THR A 120 -27.30 -4.36 -7.68
N ASP A 121 -27.38 -3.68 -8.81
CA ASP A 121 -27.45 -2.19 -8.89
C ASP A 121 -28.66 -1.59 -8.17
N ASP A 122 -29.74 -2.38 -8.00
CA ASP A 122 -30.96 -1.97 -7.33
C ASP A 122 -30.93 -2.04 -5.80
N GLN A 123 -29.94 -2.72 -5.23
CA GLN A 123 -29.81 -2.80 -3.77
C GLN A 123 -29.54 -1.43 -3.17
N LYS A 124 -30.17 -1.14 -2.01
CA LYS A 124 -29.89 0.07 -1.26
C LYS A 124 -28.63 -0.07 -0.44
N LEU A 125 -27.75 0.91 -0.49
CA LEU A 125 -26.52 0.94 0.27
C LEU A 125 -26.75 0.87 1.79
N SER A 126 -27.90 1.40 2.29
CA SER A 126 -28.25 1.30 3.70
C SER A 126 -28.52 -0.13 4.18
N GLU A 127 -28.97 -1.02 3.28
CA GLU A 127 -29.32 -2.42 3.58
C GLU A 127 -28.12 -3.36 3.50
N LEU A 128 -26.99 -2.90 2.94
CA LEU A 128 -25.78 -3.68 2.80
C LEU A 128 -24.99 -3.76 4.11
N SER A 129 -24.35 -4.90 4.34
CA SER A 129 -23.34 -5.05 5.40
C SER A 129 -22.14 -4.13 5.14
N TYR A 130 -21.31 -3.90 6.16
CA TYR A 130 -20.08 -3.10 6.01
C TYR A 130 -19.17 -3.65 4.90
N GLY A 131 -18.94 -4.97 4.88
CA GLY A 131 -18.11 -5.62 3.84
C GLY A 131 -18.70 -5.47 2.44
N GLN A 132 -20.04 -5.56 2.28
CA GLN A 132 -20.71 -5.32 1.00
C GLN A 132 -20.59 -3.86 0.55
N LYS A 133 -20.77 -2.89 1.45
CA LYS A 133 -20.53 -1.48 1.17
C LYS A 133 -19.08 -1.23 0.72
N LYS A 134 -18.12 -1.87 1.38
CA LYS A 134 -16.70 -1.78 1.02
C LYS A 134 -16.44 -2.34 -0.38
N LYS A 135 -17.06 -3.47 -0.74
CA LYS A 135 -17.01 -4.02 -2.11
C LYS A 135 -17.53 -3.04 -3.17
N VAL A 136 -18.65 -2.36 -2.90
CA VAL A 136 -19.17 -1.32 -3.81
C VAL A 136 -18.16 -0.20 -3.98
N LEU A 137 -17.57 0.29 -2.89
CA LEU A 137 -16.60 1.39 -2.94
C LEU A 137 -15.30 1.00 -3.65
N ILE A 138 -14.81 -0.23 -3.43
CA ILE A 138 -13.66 -0.79 -4.14
C ILE A 138 -13.97 -0.91 -5.64
N GLY A 139 -15.10 -1.51 -6.00
CA GLY A 139 -15.53 -1.65 -7.40
C GLY A 139 -15.66 -0.29 -8.10
N PHE A 140 -16.21 0.70 -7.40
CA PHE A 140 -16.28 2.07 -7.90
C PHE A 140 -14.88 2.65 -8.13
N GLY A 141 -13.97 2.55 -7.14
CA GLY A 141 -12.60 3.02 -7.26
C GLY A 141 -11.82 2.35 -8.39
N LEU A 142 -12.04 1.06 -8.62
CA LEU A 142 -11.45 0.35 -9.76
C LEU A 142 -12.02 0.87 -11.09
N ALA A 143 -13.33 1.08 -11.17
CA ALA A 143 -14.03 1.56 -12.38
C ALA A 143 -13.78 3.03 -12.73
N THR A 144 -13.22 3.84 -11.82
CA THR A 144 -12.80 5.23 -12.13
C THR A 144 -11.68 5.29 -13.15
N ASN A 145 -10.87 4.24 -13.27
CA ASN A 145 -9.67 4.18 -14.12
C ASN A 145 -8.73 5.38 -13.91
N THR A 146 -8.67 5.89 -12.66
CA THR A 146 -7.75 6.96 -12.26
C THR A 146 -6.29 6.49 -12.36
N ALA A 147 -5.36 7.40 -12.64
CA ALA A 147 -3.93 7.09 -12.67
C ALA A 147 -3.41 6.70 -11.29
N VAL A 148 -4.04 7.21 -10.23
CA VAL A 148 -3.67 6.85 -8.85
C VAL A 148 -4.89 6.32 -8.09
N LEU A 149 -4.78 5.10 -7.58
CA LEU A 149 -5.77 4.47 -6.72
C LEU A 149 -5.14 4.17 -5.36
N LEU A 150 -5.60 4.84 -4.33
CA LEU A 150 -5.17 4.65 -2.95
C LEU A 150 -6.21 3.83 -2.20
N MET A 151 -5.80 2.80 -1.47
CA MET A 151 -6.71 1.97 -0.67
C MET A 151 -6.17 1.81 0.74
N ASP A 152 -6.96 2.23 1.72
CA ASP A 152 -6.61 2.13 3.14
C ASP A 152 -7.30 0.92 3.76
N GLU A 153 -6.51 -0.10 4.15
CA GLU A 153 -6.98 -1.37 4.73
C GLU A 153 -8.18 -1.98 3.97
N PRO A 154 -8.07 -2.19 2.64
CA PRO A 154 -9.24 -2.56 1.83
C PRO A 154 -9.78 -3.96 2.14
N THR A 155 -8.97 -4.86 2.70
CA THR A 155 -9.38 -6.24 3.03
C THR A 155 -10.00 -6.37 4.40
N ASN A 156 -9.95 -5.33 5.25
CA ASN A 156 -10.61 -5.32 6.55
C ASN A 156 -12.13 -5.46 6.40
N GLY A 157 -12.71 -6.43 7.13
CA GLY A 157 -14.15 -6.71 7.09
C GLY A 157 -14.62 -7.53 5.89
N LEU A 158 -13.70 -8.01 5.04
CA LEU A 158 -14.00 -8.96 3.98
C LEU A 158 -13.78 -10.40 4.47
N ASP A 159 -14.65 -11.31 4.05
CA ASP A 159 -14.48 -12.76 4.22
C ASP A 159 -13.41 -13.33 3.26
N ILE A 160 -12.97 -14.55 3.49
CA ILE A 160 -11.90 -15.19 2.71
C ILE A 160 -12.20 -15.23 1.21
N PRO A 161 -13.41 -15.64 0.75
CA PRO A 161 -13.74 -15.59 -0.67
C PRO A 161 -13.66 -14.19 -1.26
N SER A 162 -14.15 -13.18 -0.53
CA SER A 162 -14.12 -11.78 -0.96
C SER A 162 -12.71 -11.21 -1.04
N LYS A 163 -11.80 -11.59 -0.13
CA LYS A 163 -10.37 -11.25 -0.23
C LYS A 163 -9.74 -11.81 -1.51
N SER A 164 -10.11 -13.03 -1.90
CA SER A 164 -9.63 -13.64 -3.14
C SER A 164 -10.18 -12.92 -4.39
N GLN A 165 -11.48 -12.55 -4.38
CA GLN A 165 -12.09 -11.74 -5.43
C GLN A 165 -11.40 -10.38 -5.54
N PHE A 166 -11.18 -9.70 -4.42
CA PHE A 166 -10.47 -8.42 -4.36
C PHE A 166 -9.10 -8.50 -5.04
N ARG A 167 -8.26 -9.49 -4.67
CA ARG A 167 -6.92 -9.64 -5.29
C ARG A 167 -7.01 -9.80 -6.80
N ARG A 168 -7.92 -10.65 -7.30
CA ARG A 168 -8.11 -10.87 -8.74
C ARG A 168 -8.53 -9.60 -9.46
N LEU A 169 -9.48 -8.84 -8.89
CA LEU A 169 -10.00 -7.62 -9.50
C LEU A 169 -8.95 -6.51 -9.54
N VAL A 170 -8.19 -6.34 -8.45
CA VAL A 170 -7.12 -5.34 -8.40
C VAL A 170 -6.00 -5.68 -9.36
N ALA A 171 -5.56 -6.94 -9.40
CA ALA A 171 -4.52 -7.39 -10.35
C ALA A 171 -4.93 -7.15 -11.81
N GLY A 172 -6.22 -7.36 -12.14
CA GLY A 172 -6.75 -7.14 -13.50
C GLY A 172 -7.03 -5.67 -13.84
N ALA A 173 -6.91 -4.74 -12.90
CA ALA A 173 -7.22 -3.32 -13.08
C ALA A 173 -5.97 -2.43 -13.17
N VAL A 174 -4.77 -3.01 -13.13
CA VAL A 174 -3.51 -2.28 -13.23
C VAL A 174 -2.98 -2.37 -14.65
N ASP A 175 -2.61 -1.23 -15.21
CA ASP A 175 -1.88 -1.08 -16.46
C ASP A 175 -0.58 -0.28 -16.21
N GLU A 176 0.23 -0.08 -17.24
CA GLU A 176 1.53 0.62 -17.17
C GLU A 176 1.44 2.09 -16.65
N ARG A 177 0.25 2.68 -16.62
CA ARG A 177 0.03 4.07 -16.20
C ARG A 177 -0.54 4.18 -14.80
N ARG A 178 -1.19 3.12 -14.31
CA ARG A 178 -1.92 3.14 -13.05
C ARG A 178 -1.02 2.76 -11.88
N THR A 179 -0.95 3.64 -10.89
CA THR A 179 -0.32 3.33 -9.59
C THR A 179 -1.41 2.96 -8.60
N VAL A 180 -1.31 1.80 -8.01
CA VAL A 180 -2.16 1.39 -6.89
C VAL A 180 -1.32 1.34 -5.63
N VAL A 181 -1.78 1.98 -4.54
CA VAL A 181 -1.13 1.90 -3.23
C VAL A 181 -2.11 1.32 -2.23
N ILE A 182 -1.78 0.18 -1.66
CA ILE A 182 -2.62 -0.52 -0.68
C ILE A 182 -1.92 -0.49 0.67
N SER A 183 -2.50 0.22 1.64
CA SER A 183 -2.04 0.14 3.02
C SER A 183 -2.62 -1.09 3.70
N THR A 184 -1.80 -1.80 4.47
CA THR A 184 -2.28 -2.87 5.33
C THR A 184 -1.34 -3.17 6.49
N HIS A 185 -1.88 -3.75 7.54
CA HIS A 185 -1.17 -4.46 8.61
C HIS A 185 -1.36 -5.99 8.50
N GLN A 186 -2.26 -6.47 7.62
CA GLN A 186 -2.52 -7.88 7.34
C GLN A 186 -1.74 -8.32 6.10
N VAL A 187 -0.45 -8.48 6.24
CA VAL A 187 0.49 -8.68 5.12
C VAL A 187 0.18 -9.94 4.29
N ARG A 188 -0.29 -11.03 4.94
CA ARG A 188 -0.61 -12.31 4.26
C ARG A 188 -1.71 -12.18 3.21
N ASP A 189 -2.66 -11.26 3.43
CA ASP A 189 -3.79 -11.09 2.51
C ASP A 189 -3.35 -10.57 1.13
N LEU A 190 -2.20 -9.91 1.06
CA LEU A 190 -1.74 -9.18 -0.13
C LEU A 190 -0.44 -9.70 -0.72
N GLU A 191 0.25 -10.67 -0.08
CA GLU A 191 1.57 -11.16 -0.48
C GLU A 191 1.70 -11.49 -1.99
N ALA A 192 0.66 -12.09 -2.57
CA ALA A 192 0.65 -12.45 -3.99
C ALA A 192 0.19 -11.31 -4.93
N LEU A 193 -0.11 -10.11 -4.39
CA LEU A 193 -0.68 -9.01 -5.16
C LEU A 193 0.26 -7.82 -5.26
N ILE A 194 1.03 -7.55 -4.19
CA ILE A 194 1.81 -6.33 -4.07
C ILE A 194 3.26 -6.52 -4.52
N ASP A 195 3.68 -5.66 -5.41
CA ASP A 195 5.08 -5.46 -5.83
C ASP A 195 5.17 -4.09 -6.51
N PRO A 196 6.00 -3.15 -5.99
CA PRO A 196 6.95 -3.20 -4.86
C PRO A 196 6.33 -3.11 -3.45
N ILE A 197 7.20 -3.28 -2.44
CA ILE A 197 6.87 -3.23 -1.01
C ILE A 197 7.51 -2.02 -0.36
N VAL A 198 6.68 -1.19 0.30
CA VAL A 198 7.09 -0.04 1.11
C VAL A 198 6.81 -0.36 2.58
N ILE A 199 7.83 -0.35 3.44
CA ILE A 199 7.65 -0.58 4.88
C ILE A 199 8.04 0.66 5.66
N LEU A 200 7.07 1.14 6.45
CA LEU A 200 7.29 2.20 7.43
C LEU A 200 7.78 1.59 8.74
N ALA A 201 8.84 2.16 9.31
CA ALA A 201 9.34 1.79 10.63
C ALA A 201 9.74 3.04 11.42
N GLU A 202 9.82 2.89 12.74
CA GLU A 202 10.25 3.95 13.63
C GLU A 202 11.78 4.18 13.46
N ARG A 203 12.18 5.43 13.30
CA ARG A 203 13.60 5.82 13.18
C ARG A 203 14.20 6.18 14.54
N SER A 204 13.44 6.90 15.37
CA SER A 204 13.80 7.32 16.71
C SER A 204 12.53 7.74 17.45
N ARG A 205 12.50 7.56 18.75
CA ARG A 205 11.41 7.77 19.75
C ARG A 205 10.13 8.55 19.36
N SER A 206 9.79 8.70 18.08
CA SER A 206 8.48 9.19 17.59
C SER A 206 8.39 9.51 16.08
N HIS A 207 9.45 9.30 15.28
CA HIS A 207 9.38 9.61 13.86
C HIS A 207 9.34 8.36 13.01
N MET A 208 8.35 8.27 12.14
CA MET A 208 8.26 7.20 11.14
C MET A 208 9.04 7.60 9.89
N THR A 209 9.66 6.60 9.28
CA THR A 209 10.41 6.75 8.03
C THR A 209 10.16 5.55 7.13
N VAL A 210 10.49 5.69 5.85
CA VAL A 210 10.57 4.55 4.94
C VAL A 210 11.84 3.75 5.29
N ALA A 211 11.64 2.55 5.80
CA ALA A 211 12.74 1.63 6.11
C ALA A 211 13.07 0.72 4.93
N LEU A 212 12.09 0.44 4.07
CA LEU A 212 12.24 -0.35 2.86
C LEU A 212 11.32 0.23 1.77
N ASN A 213 11.83 0.33 0.54
CA ASN A 213 11.07 0.54 -0.69
C ASN A 213 11.81 -0.24 -1.79
N ALA A 214 11.32 -1.44 -2.10
CA ALA A 214 12.00 -2.35 -3.02
C ALA A 214 11.01 -3.32 -3.66
N SER A 215 11.36 -3.82 -4.85
CA SER A 215 10.65 -4.93 -5.50
C SER A 215 10.90 -6.26 -4.78
N VAL A 216 10.03 -7.23 -5.02
CA VAL A 216 10.21 -8.62 -4.51
C VAL A 216 11.52 -9.21 -5.01
N GLU A 217 11.90 -8.93 -6.27
CA GLU A 217 13.16 -9.35 -6.85
C GLU A 217 14.37 -8.77 -6.10
N GLU A 218 14.38 -7.46 -5.87
CA GLU A 218 15.45 -6.79 -5.10
C GLU A 218 15.54 -7.29 -3.66
N ILE A 219 14.40 -7.60 -3.04
CA ILE A 219 14.35 -8.12 -1.67
C ILE A 219 14.96 -9.52 -1.62
N THR A 220 14.55 -10.42 -2.49
CA THR A 220 15.06 -11.81 -2.50
C THR A 220 16.50 -11.92 -3.00
N ALA A 221 16.98 -10.95 -3.79
CA ALA A 221 18.38 -10.86 -4.16
C ALA A 221 19.29 -10.50 -2.97
N ARG A 222 18.81 -9.77 -1.97
CA ARG A 222 19.61 -9.29 -0.83
C ARG A 222 19.31 -9.99 0.49
N LEU A 223 18.12 -10.57 0.62
CA LEU A 223 17.66 -11.27 1.82
C LEU A 223 17.31 -12.72 1.49
N TRP A 224 17.72 -13.60 2.34
CA TRP A 224 17.39 -15.00 2.30
C TRP A 224 16.39 -15.34 3.41
N PHE A 225 15.35 -16.09 3.06
CA PHE A 225 14.27 -16.52 3.95
C PHE A 225 14.28 -18.04 4.06
N GLY A 226 14.37 -18.58 5.26
CA GLY A 226 14.38 -20.02 5.43
C GLY A 226 14.24 -20.48 6.87
N MET A 227 14.48 -21.78 7.06
CA MET A 227 14.47 -22.46 8.35
C MET A 227 15.83 -23.03 8.66
N THR A 228 16.23 -23.02 9.93
CA THR A 228 17.46 -23.66 10.42
C THR A 228 17.17 -24.35 11.74
N PRO A 229 17.76 -25.52 12.02
CA PRO A 229 17.63 -26.19 13.32
C PRO A 229 18.33 -25.39 14.44
N GLU A 230 19.42 -24.68 14.12
CA GLU A 230 20.25 -23.92 15.07
C GLU A 230 20.58 -22.55 14.49
N LEU A 231 20.87 -21.56 15.36
CA LEU A 231 21.22 -20.19 14.93
C LEU A 231 22.69 -20.03 14.48
N GLU A 232 23.54 -21.01 14.75
CA GLU A 232 24.96 -21.04 14.30
C GLU A 232 25.07 -21.53 12.85
N THR A 233 24.64 -20.69 11.89
CA THR A 233 24.55 -21.09 10.48
C THR A 233 25.66 -20.55 9.59
N GLY A 234 26.58 -19.73 10.12
CA GLY A 234 27.55 -18.98 9.32
C GLY A 234 26.93 -17.82 8.51
N ARG A 235 25.59 -17.65 8.53
CA ARG A 235 24.87 -16.55 7.85
C ARG A 235 24.77 -15.33 8.75
N LEU A 236 24.75 -14.14 8.17
CA LEU A 236 24.43 -12.90 8.89
C LEU A 236 22.91 -12.81 9.08
N ILE A 237 22.43 -13.32 10.20
CA ILE A 237 21.03 -13.30 10.58
C ILE A 237 20.63 -11.87 10.96
N ILE A 238 19.57 -11.35 10.33
CA ILE A 238 18.95 -10.05 10.62
C ILE A 238 17.79 -10.24 11.59
N TYR A 239 17.02 -11.32 11.42
CA TYR A 239 15.86 -11.63 12.24
C TYR A 239 15.72 -13.15 12.40
N SER A 240 15.29 -13.58 13.57
CA SER A 240 14.96 -14.99 13.84
C SER A 240 13.75 -15.08 14.78
N GLU A 241 12.92 -16.08 14.54
CA GLU A 241 11.82 -16.47 15.42
C GLU A 241 11.79 -17.98 15.61
N ARG A 242 11.36 -18.43 16.80
CA ARG A 242 11.26 -19.86 17.09
C ARG A 242 10.06 -20.45 16.35
N ALA A 243 10.28 -21.54 15.67
CA ALA A 243 9.26 -22.24 14.88
C ALA A 243 9.33 -23.76 15.14
N VAL A 244 8.33 -24.50 14.67
CA VAL A 244 8.35 -25.97 14.77
C VAL A 244 9.53 -26.50 13.96
N GLY A 245 10.43 -27.23 14.63
CA GLY A 245 11.62 -27.82 14.00
C GLY A 245 12.85 -26.91 13.97
N GLY A 246 12.85 -25.76 14.67
CA GLY A 246 14.02 -24.89 14.75
C GLY A 246 13.70 -23.40 14.76
N TYR A 247 14.36 -22.64 13.91
CA TYR A 247 14.21 -21.20 13.79
C TYR A 247 13.88 -20.81 12.36
N ALA A 248 12.87 -19.99 12.20
CA ALA A 248 12.63 -19.27 10.96
C ALA A 248 13.52 -18.02 10.97
N ILE A 249 14.30 -17.81 9.91
CA ILE A 249 15.28 -16.73 9.85
C ILE A 249 15.13 -15.88 8.60
N VAL A 250 15.53 -14.62 8.73
CA VAL A 250 15.85 -13.70 7.63
C VAL A 250 17.32 -13.34 7.77
N ALA A 251 18.09 -13.61 6.74
CA ALA A 251 19.54 -13.38 6.72
C ALA A 251 19.95 -12.62 5.46
N GLU A 252 21.17 -12.07 5.44
CA GLU A 252 21.72 -11.52 4.21
C GLU A 252 21.94 -12.63 3.18
N ASN A 253 21.51 -12.40 1.95
CA ASN A 253 21.72 -13.29 0.81
C ASN A 253 23.06 -12.94 0.12
N ARG A 254 24.16 -13.51 0.59
CA ARG A 254 25.50 -13.26 0.04
C ARG A 254 25.83 -14.17 -1.12
N ASP A 255 25.25 -15.35 -1.12
CA ASP A 255 25.61 -16.42 -2.05
C ASP A 255 24.64 -16.49 -3.25
N GLY A 256 23.68 -15.57 -3.33
CA GLY A 256 22.67 -15.52 -4.39
C GLY A 256 21.71 -16.72 -4.38
N GLU A 257 21.51 -17.33 -3.21
CA GLU A 257 20.61 -18.47 -3.08
C GLU A 257 19.15 -18.08 -3.28
N HIS A 258 18.43 -18.91 -3.99
CA HIS A 258 17.00 -18.72 -4.16
C HIS A 258 16.25 -19.00 -2.85
N SER A 259 15.46 -18.04 -2.43
CA SER A 259 14.49 -18.21 -1.35
C SER A 259 13.16 -17.53 -1.72
N ARG A 260 12.07 -18.10 -1.23
CA ARG A 260 10.77 -17.47 -1.40
C ARG A 260 10.59 -16.39 -0.35
N LEU A 261 10.14 -15.20 -0.78
CA LEU A 261 9.76 -14.13 0.13
C LEU A 261 8.70 -14.64 1.12
N ASP A 262 8.90 -14.35 2.38
CA ASP A 262 7.90 -14.42 3.44
C ASP A 262 7.67 -12.99 3.94
N LEU A 263 6.55 -12.43 3.53
CA LEU A 263 6.25 -11.02 3.76
C LEU A 263 6.07 -10.68 5.24
N GLU A 264 5.58 -11.63 6.05
CA GLU A 264 5.45 -11.44 7.50
C GLU A 264 6.82 -11.42 8.18
N ARG A 265 7.71 -12.32 7.80
CA ARG A 265 9.09 -12.32 8.31
C ARG A 265 9.87 -11.11 7.85
N LEU A 266 9.71 -10.70 6.59
CA LEU A 266 10.28 -9.44 6.12
C LEU A 266 9.83 -8.27 6.97
N PHE A 267 8.51 -8.17 7.20
CA PHE A 267 7.95 -7.10 8.03
C PHE A 267 8.54 -7.10 9.43
N ASN A 268 8.61 -8.27 10.09
CA ASN A 268 9.19 -8.43 11.42
C ASN A 268 10.70 -8.08 11.44
N ALA A 269 11.45 -8.51 10.41
CA ALA A 269 12.86 -8.20 10.27
C ALA A 269 13.10 -6.68 10.14
N VAL A 270 12.29 -6.00 9.34
CA VAL A 270 12.37 -4.54 9.16
C VAL A 270 12.02 -3.80 10.46
N GLN A 271 11.00 -4.25 11.21
CA GLN A 271 10.64 -3.63 12.48
C GLN A 271 11.70 -3.86 13.57
N ALA A 272 12.33 -5.03 13.59
CA ALA A 272 13.37 -5.34 14.57
C ALA A 272 14.71 -4.63 14.28
N ASN A 273 15.08 -4.48 13.01
CA ASN A 273 16.38 -3.94 12.59
C ASN A 273 16.26 -2.96 11.40
N PRO A 274 15.52 -1.85 11.55
CA PRO A 274 15.24 -0.93 10.43
C PRO A 274 16.49 -0.29 9.85
N GLU A 275 17.50 0.02 10.66
CA GLU A 275 18.75 0.62 10.19
C GLU A 275 19.58 -0.36 9.35
N ARG A 276 19.66 -1.63 9.75
CA ARG A 276 20.38 -2.64 8.99
C ARG A 276 19.73 -2.88 7.62
N ILE A 277 18.41 -2.94 7.57
CA ILE A 277 17.65 -3.07 6.32
C ILE A 277 17.91 -1.85 5.42
N ARG A 278 17.81 -0.62 5.96
CA ARG A 278 18.13 0.58 5.17
C ARG A 278 19.52 0.54 4.58
N GLN A 279 20.54 0.17 5.36
CA GLN A 279 21.91 0.04 4.86
C GLN A 279 22.01 -0.92 3.69
N LEU A 280 21.38 -2.09 3.78
CA LEU A 280 21.37 -3.09 2.70
C LEU A 280 20.71 -2.58 1.41
N PHE A 281 19.69 -1.72 1.51
CA PHE A 281 18.94 -1.22 0.36
C PHE A 281 19.36 0.18 -0.11
N SER A 282 20.18 0.92 0.66
CA SER A 282 20.68 2.25 0.26
C SER A 282 21.93 2.20 -0.63
N THR A 283 22.64 1.08 -0.71
CA THR A 283 23.97 0.97 -1.35
C THR A 283 23.95 1.03 -2.88
N ASN A 284 22.80 1.15 -3.55
CA ASN A 284 22.70 1.18 -5.02
C ASN A 284 22.29 2.52 -5.65
N SER A 285 22.10 3.60 -4.88
CA SER A 285 21.85 4.92 -5.51
C SER A 285 23.10 5.58 -6.10
N THR A 286 24.29 5.00 -5.85
CA THR A 286 25.59 5.56 -6.29
C THR A 286 26.12 4.94 -7.61
N LEU A 287 25.56 3.83 -8.08
CA LEU A 287 26.03 3.14 -9.30
C LEU A 287 25.19 3.42 -10.56
N ALA A 288 24.08 4.12 -10.44
CA ALA A 288 23.23 4.49 -11.59
C ALA A 288 23.54 5.86 -12.18
N ASN A 289 24.54 6.59 -11.65
CA ASN A 289 24.99 7.91 -12.12
C ASN A 289 26.50 7.97 -12.40
N ALA A 290 27.11 6.88 -12.83
CA ALA A 290 28.47 6.84 -13.34
C ALA A 290 28.50 6.40 -14.81
#